data_f8f61e55e79f62a9d90a233de0ff9b7c
#
_entry.id   f8f61e55e79f62a9d90a233de0ff9b7c
#
_cell.length_a   1.000
_cell.length_b   1.000
_cell.length_c   1.000
_cell.angle_alpha   90.00
_cell.angle_beta   90.00
_cell.angle_gamma   90.00
#
_symmetry.space_group_name_H-M   'P 1'
#
loop_
_entity.id
_entity.type
_entity.pdbx_description
1 polymer ?
#
loop_
_entity_poly.entity_id
_entity_poly.type
_entity_poly.pdbx_seq_one_letter_code
_entity_poly.pdbx_strand_id
1 'polypeptide(L)'
;MISKADISNTAVINGIESEVIYKGTAFKFDNVTITWGTNVLKEGRDYTITYQNNSGITMTRTSKASVTVKFMGDYKGSVTKQFRIKAFDISKATVSAIADKTYTGSAIKPAVTVKIGSTVINPKEYTVEYSNNVKPGVAGVTITGLNNFYGTKKVTFNILPAKVKNLAASGETTTSLKLSWSSSAYAQGYEVYRYDTSKKTYVKVATVMGTSSNITGLAAGTDYKFAVSAYVKSSGKTLYSEKTVISAATKPAKVSGISFSSRAEKSIALKWNTVKGATGYKVYRLVSKDNYKYLGSTSKPAYNANGLTGSTAYTFKVVAYKKVGSKELVGEDATARIMTTPSAVKNLKISARSNASITMKWSKVNNADGYIVYRYSGNRAVKIKTITSKSKVVFVSSKLSAGTTYKYRVVAYKKDGKAIVENAGTYVSGFTLPATPVVSAKAGVKQAKIAWKRAKGATGYIVYMSTSKRGTYKAVATIRKAGTTSYTKKGLKKGKTYYFKVRAFNKSGKTIYKSSYSTVKKIVVK
;
A
#
# COMPACT_ATOMS: atom_id res chain seq x y z
N MET A 1 13.61 -64.62 82.80
CA MET A 1 13.94 -63.36 82.04
C MET A 1 15.32 -63.51 81.41
N ILE A 2 15.45 -63.52 80.11
CA ILE A 2 16.75 -63.56 79.42
C ILE A 2 17.45 -62.24 79.72
N SER A 3 18.65 -62.32 80.38
CA SER A 3 19.43 -61.14 80.71
C SER A 3 19.97 -60.49 79.42
N LYS A 4 19.66 -59.18 79.20
CA LYS A 4 20.20 -58.41 78.02
C LYS A 4 21.71 -58.38 78.05
N ALA A 5 22.39 -58.73 76.95
CA ALA A 5 23.82 -58.71 76.82
C ALA A 5 24.36 -57.23 76.81
N ASP A 6 25.28 -56.87 77.69
CA ASP A 6 25.99 -55.59 77.64
C ASP A 6 27.13 -55.70 76.62
N ILE A 7 26.93 -55.02 75.51
CA ILE A 7 27.88 -55.02 74.37
C ILE A 7 28.67 -53.74 74.22
N SER A 8 28.59 -52.85 75.20
CA SER A 8 29.27 -51.51 75.12
C SER A 8 30.78 -51.56 74.87
N ASN A 9 31.43 -52.64 75.37
CA ASN A 9 32.87 -52.83 75.23
C ASN A 9 33.28 -53.81 74.09
N THR A 10 32.30 -54.51 73.50
CA THR A 10 32.60 -55.53 72.49
C THR A 10 31.99 -55.28 71.12
N ALA A 11 31.09 -54.37 71.04
CA ALA A 11 30.52 -53.96 69.74
C ALA A 11 31.53 -53.14 68.92
N VAL A 12 31.67 -53.49 67.66
CA VAL A 12 32.51 -52.71 66.70
C VAL A 12 31.64 -51.69 66.01
N ILE A 13 32.01 -50.40 66.16
CA ILE A 13 31.33 -49.22 65.57
C ILE A 13 32.24 -48.58 64.52
N ASN A 14 31.88 -48.76 63.27
CA ASN A 14 32.57 -48.14 62.10
C ASN A 14 31.80 -46.94 61.52
N GLY A 15 32.45 -46.13 60.69
CA GLY A 15 31.83 -45.00 60.00
C GLY A 15 31.71 -43.74 60.84
N ILE A 16 32.37 -43.68 62.04
CA ILE A 16 32.48 -42.48 62.87
C ILE A 16 33.89 -41.96 62.79
N GLU A 17 34.09 -40.89 62.04
CA GLU A 17 35.35 -40.18 61.85
C GLU A 17 35.63 -39.26 63.07
N SER A 18 36.91 -39.07 63.40
CA SER A 18 37.35 -38.18 64.49
C SER A 18 37.30 -36.68 64.12
N GLU A 19 37.32 -36.38 62.79
CA GLU A 19 37.19 -35.04 62.26
C GLU A 19 36.32 -35.02 61.03
N VAL A 20 35.44 -34.02 60.92
CA VAL A 20 34.53 -33.82 59.77
C VAL A 20 34.48 -32.35 59.41
N ILE A 21 34.03 -32.03 58.19
CA ILE A 21 33.83 -30.65 57.73
C ILE A 21 32.34 -30.30 57.86
N TYR A 22 32.03 -29.10 58.33
CA TYR A 22 30.66 -28.58 58.43
C TYR A 22 29.97 -28.60 57.08
N LYS A 23 28.75 -29.15 57.04
CA LYS A 23 27.95 -29.32 55.77
C LYS A 23 26.80 -28.32 55.64
N GLY A 24 26.70 -27.28 56.47
CA GLY A 24 25.63 -26.30 56.46
C GLY A 24 24.42 -26.62 57.32
N THR A 25 24.37 -27.81 57.91
CA THR A 25 23.34 -28.29 58.81
C THR A 25 23.99 -29.04 59.98
N ALA A 26 23.22 -29.40 60.99
CA ALA A 26 23.68 -30.28 62.05
C ALA A 26 24.28 -31.56 61.46
N PHE A 27 25.53 -31.85 61.83
CA PHE A 27 26.28 -32.98 61.26
C PHE A 27 25.78 -34.32 61.80
N LYS A 28 25.54 -35.25 60.89
CA LYS A 28 25.25 -36.66 61.19
C LYS A 28 26.12 -37.55 60.30
N PHE A 29 26.51 -38.70 60.82
CA PHE A 29 27.24 -39.71 60.04
C PHE A 29 26.22 -40.50 59.22
N ASP A 30 26.39 -40.62 57.92
CA ASP A 30 25.45 -41.28 57.02
C ASP A 30 25.67 -42.80 56.94
N ASN A 31 26.87 -43.32 57.31
CA ASN A 31 27.25 -44.72 57.10
C ASN A 31 27.80 -45.34 58.41
N VAL A 32 27.09 -45.20 59.51
CA VAL A 32 27.42 -45.90 60.76
C VAL A 32 27.01 -47.36 60.68
N THR A 33 27.98 -48.27 60.80
CA THR A 33 27.74 -49.70 60.85
C THR A 33 28.18 -50.22 62.18
N ILE A 34 27.34 -51.08 62.85
CA ILE A 34 27.59 -51.65 64.14
C ILE A 34 27.50 -53.13 64.03
N THR A 35 28.53 -53.87 64.49
CA THR A 35 28.56 -55.30 64.51
C THR A 35 28.89 -55.83 65.91
N TRP A 36 28.34 -56.97 66.28
CA TRP A 36 28.69 -57.70 67.46
C TRP A 36 28.91 -59.20 67.13
N GLY A 37 30.13 -59.67 67.22
CA GLY A 37 30.52 -60.92 66.62
C GLY A 37 30.28 -60.95 65.13
N THR A 38 29.55 -61.88 64.59
CA THR A 38 29.17 -61.99 63.18
C THR A 38 27.86 -61.27 62.88
N ASN A 39 27.15 -60.68 63.87
CA ASN A 39 25.83 -60.09 63.72
C ASN A 39 25.99 -58.58 63.37
N VAL A 40 25.33 -58.12 62.27
CA VAL A 40 25.16 -56.74 61.95
C VAL A 40 23.90 -56.22 62.64
N LEU A 41 24.08 -55.21 63.52
CA LEU A 41 22.98 -54.61 64.29
C LEU A 41 22.23 -53.60 63.48
N LYS A 42 20.92 -53.44 63.73
CA LYS A 42 20.00 -52.58 63.00
C LYS A 42 19.54 -51.40 63.86
N GLU A 43 19.68 -50.19 63.35
CA GLU A 43 19.12 -49.01 64.02
C GLU A 43 17.61 -49.09 64.17
N GLY A 44 17.09 -48.61 65.30
CA GLY A 44 15.68 -48.66 65.65
C GLY A 44 15.23 -50.04 66.28
N ARG A 45 15.98 -51.14 66.07
CA ARG A 45 15.75 -52.43 66.67
C ARG A 45 16.78 -52.75 67.78
N ASP A 46 18.07 -52.66 67.46
CA ASP A 46 19.17 -53.07 68.27
C ASP A 46 19.90 -51.92 68.93
N TYR A 47 19.79 -50.71 68.36
CA TYR A 47 20.39 -49.51 68.91
C TYR A 47 19.69 -48.23 68.39
N THR A 48 19.95 -47.14 69.05
CA THR A 48 19.64 -45.74 68.60
C THR A 48 20.89 -44.91 68.57
N ILE A 49 20.94 -43.90 67.66
CA ILE A 49 22.04 -42.93 67.57
C ILE A 49 21.53 -41.54 67.99
N THR A 50 22.22 -40.90 68.89
CA THR A 50 21.97 -39.52 69.31
C THR A 50 23.22 -38.68 69.16
N TYR A 51 23.05 -37.41 68.86
CA TYR A 51 24.13 -36.46 68.67
C TYR A 51 24.02 -35.30 69.66
N GLN A 52 25.17 -34.79 70.13
CA GLN A 52 25.22 -33.56 70.92
C GLN A 52 26.29 -32.64 70.33
N ASN A 53 26.05 -31.32 70.43
CA ASN A 53 26.97 -30.25 69.94
C ASN A 53 27.38 -30.42 68.46
N ASN A 54 26.52 -30.99 67.62
CA ASN A 54 26.79 -31.33 66.23
C ASN A 54 26.27 -30.26 65.24
N SER A 55 25.76 -29.11 65.72
CA SER A 55 25.13 -28.07 64.89
C SER A 55 26.09 -26.98 64.46
N GLY A 56 27.33 -26.98 64.89
CA GLY A 56 28.33 -25.96 64.52
C GLY A 56 29.78 -26.47 64.72
N ILE A 57 30.74 -25.60 64.41
CA ILE A 57 32.13 -25.94 64.60
C ILE A 57 32.48 -26.11 66.08
N THR A 58 33.41 -26.99 66.30
CA THR A 58 33.96 -27.22 67.66
C THR A 58 35.33 -26.58 67.80
N MET A 59 35.37 -25.31 68.24
CA MET A 59 36.58 -24.50 68.23
C MET A 59 37.55 -24.73 69.43
N THR A 60 37.05 -25.31 70.50
CA THR A 60 37.89 -25.46 71.72
C THR A 60 38.10 -26.94 72.06
N ARG A 61 39.16 -27.25 72.80
CA ARG A 61 39.48 -28.60 73.32
C ARG A 61 38.31 -29.20 74.17
N THR A 62 37.49 -28.34 74.74
CA THR A 62 36.44 -28.71 75.71
C THR A 62 35.08 -28.87 75.07
N SER A 63 34.81 -28.29 73.92
CA SER A 63 33.50 -28.42 73.21
C SER A 63 33.62 -29.34 71.99
N LYS A 64 33.69 -30.63 72.23
CA LYS A 64 33.64 -31.63 71.13
C LYS A 64 32.20 -32.01 70.85
N ALA A 65 31.90 -32.24 69.59
CA ALA A 65 30.67 -32.93 69.21
C ALA A 65 30.76 -34.40 69.64
N SER A 66 29.66 -34.99 69.98
CA SER A 66 29.60 -36.41 70.31
C SER A 66 28.46 -37.11 69.62
N VAL A 67 28.69 -38.38 69.34
CA VAL A 67 27.70 -39.33 68.89
C VAL A 67 27.61 -40.46 69.90
N THR A 68 26.43 -40.73 70.41
CA THR A 68 26.17 -41.81 71.37
C THR A 68 25.28 -42.87 70.70
N VAL A 69 25.82 -44.08 70.64
CA VAL A 69 25.09 -45.28 70.28
C VAL A 69 24.55 -45.92 71.58
N LYS A 70 23.27 -45.95 71.75
CA LYS A 70 22.59 -46.64 72.91
C LYS A 70 22.00 -47.94 72.42
N PHE A 71 22.46 -49.04 72.96
CA PHE A 71 21.95 -50.40 72.64
C PHE A 71 20.57 -50.61 73.26
N MET A 72 19.76 -51.39 72.59
CA MET A 72 18.37 -51.72 72.98
C MET A 72 17.94 -53.07 72.44
N GLY A 73 16.68 -53.49 72.69
CA GLY A 73 16.24 -54.83 72.33
C GLY A 73 16.86 -55.90 73.23
N ASP A 74 17.60 -56.84 72.66
CA ASP A 74 18.31 -57.89 73.34
C ASP A 74 19.65 -57.46 73.95
N TYR A 75 20.02 -56.18 73.66
CA TYR A 75 21.29 -55.63 74.06
C TYR A 75 21.09 -54.42 75.03
N LYS A 76 22.14 -54.12 75.84
CA LYS A 76 22.19 -52.94 76.71
C LYS A 76 23.57 -52.33 76.73
N GLY A 77 23.67 -51.10 77.32
CA GLY A 77 24.88 -50.29 77.38
C GLY A 77 24.90 -49.18 76.37
N SER A 78 25.92 -48.39 76.33
CA SER A 78 26.10 -47.29 75.36
C SER A 78 27.57 -46.98 75.08
N VAL A 79 27.83 -46.52 73.89
CA VAL A 79 29.16 -46.06 73.47
C VAL A 79 29.06 -44.64 72.99
N THR A 80 29.90 -43.72 73.55
CA THR A 80 29.98 -42.32 73.10
C THR A 80 31.33 -42.12 72.45
N LYS A 81 31.29 -41.64 71.18
CA LYS A 81 32.50 -41.20 70.47
C LYS A 81 32.46 -39.69 70.27
N GLN A 82 33.56 -39.06 70.49
CA GLN A 82 33.73 -37.64 70.26
C GLN A 82 34.34 -37.40 68.88
N PHE A 83 33.91 -36.32 68.20
CA PHE A 83 34.47 -35.92 66.93
C PHE A 83 34.59 -34.40 66.87
N ARG A 84 35.39 -33.90 65.93
CA ARG A 84 35.62 -32.48 65.71
C ARG A 84 34.91 -32.07 64.41
N ILE A 85 34.21 -30.92 64.42
CA ILE A 85 33.62 -30.30 63.23
C ILE A 85 34.50 -29.10 62.90
N LYS A 86 35.15 -29.13 61.71
CA LYS A 86 35.96 -28.04 61.15
C LYS A 86 35.08 -27.12 60.35
N ALA A 87 35.45 -25.85 60.30
CA ALA A 87 34.80 -24.86 59.44
C ALA A 87 34.93 -25.24 57.97
N PHE A 88 33.88 -24.92 57.20
CA PHE A 88 33.88 -25.11 55.76
C PHE A 88 34.55 -23.91 55.07
N ASP A 89 35.42 -24.16 54.11
CA ASP A 89 35.97 -23.13 53.25
C ASP A 89 34.91 -22.65 52.23
N ILE A 90 34.37 -21.44 52.44
CA ILE A 90 33.32 -20.86 51.61
C ILE A 90 33.73 -20.68 50.14
N SER A 91 35.04 -20.65 49.84
CA SER A 91 35.57 -20.61 48.48
C SER A 91 35.10 -21.83 47.64
N LYS A 92 34.81 -22.97 48.31
CA LYS A 92 34.35 -24.21 47.71
C LYS A 92 32.82 -24.25 47.57
N ALA A 93 32.09 -23.30 48.15
CA ALA A 93 30.62 -23.21 48.01
C ALA A 93 30.21 -22.85 46.61
N THR A 94 29.03 -23.27 46.21
CA THR A 94 28.38 -22.83 45.00
C THR A 94 27.56 -21.55 45.28
N VAL A 95 27.63 -20.59 44.35
CA VAL A 95 26.78 -19.38 44.38
C VAL A 95 25.85 -19.44 43.19
N SER A 96 24.56 -19.33 43.43
CA SER A 96 23.60 -19.26 42.33
C SER A 96 23.89 -18.12 41.39
N ALA A 97 23.75 -18.34 40.09
CA ALA A 97 23.99 -17.32 39.09
C ALA A 97 23.17 -16.06 39.39
N ILE A 98 23.80 -14.92 39.35
CA ILE A 98 23.16 -13.62 39.53
C ILE A 98 22.78 -13.11 38.15
N ALA A 99 21.48 -12.96 37.89
CA ALA A 99 20.97 -12.43 36.61
C ALA A 99 21.47 -11.00 36.37
N ASP A 100 21.64 -10.65 35.10
CA ASP A 100 21.97 -9.31 34.67
C ASP A 100 21.00 -8.28 35.26
N LYS A 101 21.50 -7.12 35.63
CA LYS A 101 20.74 -6.00 36.16
C LYS A 101 20.84 -4.80 35.23
N THR A 102 19.80 -4.00 35.13
CA THR A 102 19.83 -2.76 34.37
C THR A 102 20.27 -1.61 35.28
N TYR A 103 21.08 -0.70 34.76
CA TYR A 103 21.50 0.52 35.44
C TYR A 103 20.31 1.35 35.90
N THR A 104 20.36 1.76 37.19
CA THR A 104 19.27 2.51 37.86
C THR A 104 19.64 3.90 38.30
N GLY A 105 20.95 4.24 38.26
CA GLY A 105 21.53 5.46 38.87
C GLY A 105 22.05 5.26 40.29
N SER A 106 21.70 4.15 40.94
CA SER A 106 22.08 3.85 42.33
C SER A 106 22.83 2.53 42.42
N ALA A 107 23.45 2.25 43.60
CA ALA A 107 24.16 0.99 43.85
C ALA A 107 23.20 -0.20 43.76
N ILE A 108 23.56 -1.20 42.96
CA ILE A 108 22.76 -2.44 42.73
C ILE A 108 23.34 -3.55 43.60
N LYS A 109 22.57 -4.07 44.53
CA LYS A 109 22.93 -5.12 45.49
C LYS A 109 21.96 -6.31 45.37
N PRO A 110 22.10 -7.18 44.36
CA PRO A 110 21.24 -8.33 44.20
C PRO A 110 21.40 -9.33 45.33
N ALA A 111 20.36 -9.99 45.74
CA ALA A 111 20.43 -11.08 46.73
C ALA A 111 21.36 -12.19 46.22
N VAL A 112 22.13 -12.76 47.13
CA VAL A 112 23.11 -13.83 46.86
C VAL A 112 22.65 -15.10 47.60
N THR A 113 22.58 -16.21 46.87
CA THR A 113 22.28 -17.52 47.47
C THR A 113 23.52 -18.40 47.38
N VAL A 114 24.06 -18.76 48.57
CA VAL A 114 25.24 -19.62 48.71
C VAL A 114 24.80 -21.03 49.14
N LYS A 115 25.38 -22.08 48.54
CA LYS A 115 25.02 -23.46 48.78
C LYS A 115 26.23 -24.36 48.98
N ILE A 116 26.05 -25.39 49.81
CA ILE A 116 26.94 -26.56 49.88
C ILE A 116 26.12 -27.78 49.40
N GLY A 117 26.45 -28.32 48.22
CA GLY A 117 25.59 -29.28 47.54
C GLY A 117 24.19 -28.71 47.31
N SER A 118 23.18 -29.35 47.85
CA SER A 118 21.78 -28.89 47.81
C SER A 118 21.41 -27.93 48.95
N THR A 119 22.18 -27.87 50.02
CA THR A 119 21.90 -27.09 51.24
C THR A 119 22.18 -25.63 51.06
N VAL A 120 21.17 -24.76 51.26
CA VAL A 120 21.33 -23.28 51.26
C VAL A 120 21.93 -22.86 52.61
N ILE A 121 23.03 -22.09 52.56
CA ILE A 121 23.68 -21.54 53.75
C ILE A 121 22.87 -20.35 54.28
N ASN A 122 22.67 -20.30 55.58
CA ASN A 122 21.98 -19.19 56.22
C ASN A 122 22.73 -17.90 55.96
N PRO A 123 22.08 -16.79 55.50
CA PRO A 123 22.73 -15.51 55.25
C PRO A 123 23.46 -14.90 56.45
N LYS A 124 23.15 -15.30 57.67
CA LYS A 124 23.89 -14.89 58.90
C LYS A 124 25.30 -15.51 59.03
N GLU A 125 25.60 -16.51 58.21
CA GLU A 125 26.87 -17.25 58.21
C GLU A 125 27.92 -16.65 57.26
N TYR A 126 27.60 -15.56 56.56
CA TYR A 126 28.53 -14.89 55.67
C TYR A 126 28.15 -13.41 55.49
N THR A 127 29.14 -12.59 55.12
CA THR A 127 28.89 -11.21 54.65
C THR A 127 28.99 -11.13 53.14
N VAL A 128 28.32 -10.11 52.55
CA VAL A 128 28.34 -9.85 51.12
C VAL A 128 28.73 -8.39 50.88
N GLU A 129 29.84 -8.21 50.16
CA GLU A 129 30.31 -6.90 49.73
C GLU A 129 30.23 -6.77 48.21
N TYR A 130 29.88 -5.59 47.72
CA TYR A 130 29.73 -5.29 46.31
C TYR A 130 30.78 -4.26 45.87
N SER A 131 31.34 -4.46 44.68
CA SER A 131 32.29 -3.54 44.05
C SER A 131 31.87 -3.25 42.62
N ASN A 132 32.15 -2.05 42.12
CA ASN A 132 31.76 -1.59 40.76
C ASN A 132 30.27 -1.74 40.46
N ASN A 133 29.43 -1.66 41.49
CA ASN A 133 28.01 -2.00 41.42
C ASN A 133 27.09 -0.78 41.21
N VAL A 134 27.62 0.36 40.74
CA VAL A 134 26.87 1.60 40.47
C VAL A 134 26.76 1.85 38.96
N LYS A 135 27.86 1.73 38.21
CA LYS A 135 27.92 2.03 36.76
C LYS A 135 27.71 0.78 35.94
N PRO A 136 27.19 0.88 34.68
CA PRO A 136 27.16 -0.24 33.77
C PRO A 136 28.54 -0.86 33.57
N GLY A 137 28.57 -2.19 33.57
CA GLY A 137 29.81 -2.97 33.51
C GLY A 137 29.72 -4.27 34.28
N VAL A 138 30.84 -4.92 34.50
CA VAL A 138 30.93 -6.12 35.34
C VAL A 138 31.14 -5.69 36.80
N ALA A 139 30.16 -6.01 37.65
CA ALA A 139 30.22 -5.77 39.10
C ALA A 139 30.74 -7.00 39.82
N GLY A 140 31.48 -6.79 40.88
CA GLY A 140 32.00 -7.84 41.77
C GLY A 140 31.14 -8.05 43.01
N VAL A 141 31.11 -9.29 43.47
CA VAL A 141 30.50 -9.69 44.74
C VAL A 141 31.52 -10.52 45.49
N THR A 142 31.89 -10.10 46.68
CA THR A 142 32.79 -10.83 47.61
C THR A 142 31.95 -11.35 48.76
N ILE A 143 31.96 -12.65 48.96
CA ILE A 143 31.27 -13.36 50.03
C ILE A 143 32.32 -13.83 51.01
N THR A 144 32.25 -13.38 52.26
CA THR A 144 33.20 -13.75 53.31
C THR A 144 32.51 -14.60 54.35
N GLY A 145 33.03 -15.78 54.60
CA GLY A 145 32.51 -16.72 55.61
C GLY A 145 32.62 -16.17 57.03
N LEU A 146 31.58 -16.47 57.85
CA LEU A 146 31.48 -16.17 59.26
C LEU A 146 31.16 -17.46 60.03
N ASN A 147 31.46 -17.47 61.32
CA ASN A 147 31.11 -18.56 62.26
C ASN A 147 31.60 -19.93 61.81
N ASN A 148 30.72 -20.73 61.21
CA ASN A 148 31.01 -22.09 60.72
C ASN A 148 31.75 -22.12 59.37
N PHE A 149 32.04 -20.97 58.81
CA PHE A 149 32.67 -20.80 57.50
C PHE A 149 33.91 -19.89 57.61
N TYR A 150 34.87 -20.11 56.73
CA TYR A 150 36.05 -19.26 56.60
C TYR A 150 36.35 -19.02 55.12
N GLY A 151 37.27 -18.08 54.84
CA GLY A 151 37.71 -17.77 53.50
C GLY A 151 36.74 -16.84 52.76
N THR A 152 36.99 -16.67 51.46
CA THR A 152 36.20 -15.78 50.61
C THR A 152 35.85 -16.45 49.27
N LYS A 153 34.66 -16.13 48.75
CA LYS A 153 34.18 -16.50 47.41
C LYS A 153 33.90 -15.24 46.62
N LYS A 154 34.50 -15.10 45.42
CA LYS A 154 34.23 -13.99 44.52
C LYS A 154 33.39 -14.47 43.34
N VAL A 155 32.34 -13.72 43.01
CA VAL A 155 31.51 -13.91 41.81
C VAL A 155 31.22 -12.55 41.20
N THR A 156 30.66 -12.53 39.99
CA THR A 156 30.34 -11.29 39.27
C THR A 156 28.94 -11.34 38.73
N PHE A 157 28.39 -10.18 38.47
CA PHE A 157 27.16 -10.02 37.68
C PHE A 157 27.31 -8.82 36.74
N ASN A 158 26.51 -8.76 35.68
CA ASN A 158 26.54 -7.66 34.75
C ASN A 158 25.51 -6.58 35.13
N ILE A 159 25.91 -5.32 34.98
CA ILE A 159 25.04 -4.15 34.99
C ILE A 159 24.96 -3.65 33.55
N LEU A 160 23.80 -3.86 32.91
CA LEU A 160 23.53 -3.45 31.54
C LEU A 160 23.25 -1.94 31.50
N PRO A 161 23.62 -1.23 30.42
CA PRO A 161 23.18 0.15 30.22
C PRO A 161 21.67 0.29 30.26
N ALA A 162 21.17 1.44 30.66
CA ALA A 162 19.73 1.74 30.54
C ALA A 162 19.35 1.82 29.05
N LYS A 163 18.14 1.38 28.71
CA LYS A 163 17.64 1.51 27.34
C LYS A 163 17.55 2.98 26.94
N VAL A 164 17.74 3.26 25.66
CA VAL A 164 17.62 4.61 25.12
C VAL A 164 16.18 5.11 25.24
N LYS A 165 16.04 6.42 25.43
CA LYS A 165 14.74 7.10 25.49
C LYS A 165 14.56 8.02 24.28
N ASN A 166 13.32 8.44 24.01
CA ASN A 166 12.97 9.42 22.98
C ASN A 166 13.49 9.04 21.58
N LEU A 167 13.48 7.73 21.25
CA LEU A 167 13.81 7.28 19.89
C LEU A 167 12.80 7.81 18.90
N ALA A 168 13.26 8.62 17.94
CA ALA A 168 12.44 9.29 16.93
C ALA A 168 13.04 9.14 15.54
N ALA A 169 12.17 9.23 14.52
CA ALA A 169 12.55 9.27 13.12
C ALA A 169 12.17 10.64 12.51
N SER A 170 13.08 11.19 11.71
CA SER A 170 12.93 12.50 11.06
C SER A 170 13.71 12.55 9.74
N GLY A 171 13.55 13.65 8.96
CA GLY A 171 14.30 13.86 7.72
C GLY A 171 14.05 12.78 6.68
N GLU A 172 12.84 12.23 6.66
CA GLU A 172 12.46 11.15 5.74
C GLU A 172 12.51 11.64 4.29
N THR A 173 13.20 10.87 3.46
CA THR A 173 13.24 10.99 2.00
C THR A 173 12.63 9.74 1.38
N THR A 174 12.74 9.57 0.07
CA THR A 174 12.35 8.33 -0.61
C THR A 174 13.29 7.16 -0.34
N THR A 175 14.53 7.43 0.11
CA THR A 175 15.59 6.42 0.25
C THR A 175 16.32 6.44 1.58
N SER A 176 15.96 7.35 2.50
CA SER A 176 16.65 7.52 3.78
C SER A 176 15.75 8.13 4.84
N LEU A 177 16.19 7.98 6.10
CA LEU A 177 15.66 8.71 7.26
C LEU A 177 16.77 8.85 8.32
N LYS A 178 16.60 9.78 9.25
CA LYS A 178 17.47 9.96 10.42
C LYS A 178 16.76 9.43 11.66
N LEU A 179 17.42 8.55 12.40
CA LEU A 179 17.04 8.17 13.76
C LEU A 179 17.79 9.04 14.76
N SER A 180 17.12 9.44 15.84
CA SER A 180 17.71 10.18 16.96
C SER A 180 17.11 9.69 18.28
N TRP A 181 17.89 9.78 19.37
CA TRP A 181 17.50 9.32 20.70
C TRP A 181 18.22 10.11 21.78
N SER A 182 17.76 10.00 23.01
CA SER A 182 18.46 10.58 24.16
C SER A 182 19.63 9.69 24.59
N SER A 183 20.71 10.30 25.06
CA SER A 183 21.88 9.58 25.58
C SER A 183 21.49 8.64 26.73
N SER A 184 22.10 7.46 26.77
CA SER A 184 22.09 6.55 27.93
C SER A 184 23.32 6.79 28.75
N ALA A 185 23.17 6.94 30.05
CA ALA A 185 24.28 7.22 30.96
C ALA A 185 25.37 6.15 30.85
N TYR A 186 26.61 6.59 30.76
CA TYR A 186 27.80 5.74 30.61
C TYR A 186 27.88 4.89 29.36
N ALA A 187 26.96 5.06 28.39
CA ALA A 187 27.05 4.38 27.11
C ALA A 187 28.33 4.81 26.36
N GLN A 188 29.06 3.86 25.85
CA GLN A 188 30.24 4.09 24.99
C GLN A 188 29.83 4.21 23.51
N GLY A 189 28.62 3.79 23.17
CA GLY A 189 28.05 3.89 21.84
C GLY A 189 26.72 3.17 21.76
N TYR A 190 26.21 3.12 20.55
CA TYR A 190 24.90 2.57 20.24
C TYR A 190 24.97 1.68 19.01
N GLU A 191 24.24 0.57 19.02
CA GLU A 191 24.00 -0.23 17.85
C GLU A 191 22.58 0.01 17.35
N VAL A 192 22.48 0.24 16.05
CA VAL A 192 21.22 0.48 15.34
C VAL A 192 20.89 -0.75 14.53
N TYR A 193 19.65 -1.18 14.61
CA TYR A 193 19.16 -2.39 13.96
C TYR A 193 17.94 -2.07 13.10
N ARG A 194 17.78 -2.79 12.01
CA ARG A 194 16.57 -2.84 11.18
C ARG A 194 15.97 -4.24 11.25
N TYR A 195 14.66 -4.31 11.41
CA TYR A 195 13.95 -5.59 11.38
C TYR A 195 13.96 -6.16 9.96
N ASP A 196 14.44 -7.38 9.83
CA ASP A 196 14.43 -8.16 8.61
C ASP A 196 13.20 -9.07 8.64
N THR A 197 12.26 -8.83 7.73
CA THR A 197 10.99 -9.58 7.68
C THR A 197 11.17 -11.02 7.22
N SER A 198 12.20 -11.32 6.43
CA SER A 198 12.50 -12.66 5.96
C SER A 198 13.14 -13.52 7.05
N LYS A 199 14.06 -12.93 7.82
CA LYS A 199 14.75 -13.57 8.95
C LYS A 199 13.95 -13.49 10.26
N LYS A 200 12.89 -12.68 10.30
CA LYS A 200 12.06 -12.39 11.49
C LYS A 200 12.89 -11.92 12.71
N THR A 201 13.95 -11.17 12.47
CA THR A 201 14.89 -10.70 13.50
C THR A 201 15.41 -9.30 13.20
N TYR A 202 15.98 -8.65 14.22
CA TYR A 202 16.67 -7.37 14.09
C TYR A 202 18.12 -7.58 13.62
N VAL A 203 18.46 -7.08 12.45
CA VAL A 203 19.82 -7.10 11.88
C VAL A 203 20.48 -5.75 12.10
N LYS A 204 21.72 -5.76 12.59
CA LYS A 204 22.52 -4.55 12.82
C LYS A 204 22.81 -3.86 11.48
N VAL A 205 22.55 -2.55 11.44
CA VAL A 205 22.78 -1.71 10.25
C VAL A 205 23.80 -0.60 10.51
N ALA A 206 24.04 -0.23 11.77
CA ALA A 206 25.07 0.76 12.13
C ALA A 206 25.54 0.57 13.56
N THR A 207 26.77 1.07 13.83
CA THR A 207 27.33 1.31 15.18
C THR A 207 27.78 2.75 15.21
N VAL A 208 27.32 3.53 16.18
CA VAL A 208 27.63 4.96 16.32
C VAL A 208 27.97 5.33 17.74
N MET A 209 28.83 6.37 17.91
CA MET A 209 29.17 6.92 19.24
C MET A 209 28.15 8.00 19.66
N GLY A 210 27.59 8.72 18.72
CA GLY A 210 26.60 9.78 18.95
C GLY A 210 25.16 9.26 19.07
N THR A 211 24.25 10.17 19.36
CA THR A 211 22.83 9.90 19.61
C THR A 211 21.95 10.00 18.37
N SER A 212 22.52 9.83 17.19
CA SER A 212 21.76 9.78 15.93
C SER A 212 22.47 8.93 14.88
N SER A 213 21.68 8.44 13.90
CA SER A 213 22.17 7.69 12.75
C SER A 213 21.33 7.99 11.52
N ASN A 214 21.98 8.24 10.38
CA ASN A 214 21.31 8.32 9.09
C ASN A 214 21.23 6.91 8.49
N ILE A 215 20.02 6.48 8.17
CA ILE A 215 19.75 5.20 7.55
C ILE A 215 19.43 5.45 6.07
N THR A 216 20.24 4.88 5.19
CA THR A 216 20.15 5.02 3.72
C THR A 216 19.85 3.69 3.05
N GLY A 217 19.67 3.69 1.71
CA GLY A 217 19.40 2.47 0.95
C GLY A 217 18.03 1.88 1.22
N LEU A 218 17.06 2.70 1.62
CA LEU A 218 15.70 2.29 1.85
C LEU A 218 14.87 2.39 0.55
N ALA A 219 13.81 1.59 0.46
CA ALA A 219 12.85 1.66 -0.64
C ALA A 219 11.79 2.74 -0.37
N ALA A 220 11.35 3.46 -1.41
CA ALA A 220 10.33 4.50 -1.30
C ALA A 220 8.97 3.94 -0.84
N GLY A 221 8.25 4.72 -0.05
CA GLY A 221 6.91 4.39 0.42
C GLY A 221 6.83 3.15 1.32
N THR A 222 7.94 2.73 1.92
CA THR A 222 8.04 1.46 2.63
C THR A 222 8.09 1.66 4.13
N ASP A 223 7.38 0.81 4.87
CA ASP A 223 7.39 0.76 6.34
C ASP A 223 8.58 -0.05 6.82
N TYR A 224 9.22 0.44 7.88
CA TYR A 224 10.36 -0.19 8.54
C TYR A 224 10.16 -0.21 10.05
N LYS A 225 10.75 -1.23 10.72
CA LYS A 225 10.93 -1.24 12.17
C LYS A 225 12.42 -1.15 12.46
N PHE A 226 12.79 -0.21 13.32
CA PHE A 226 14.16 -0.02 13.78
C PHE A 226 14.24 -0.25 15.28
N ALA A 227 15.43 -0.60 15.75
CA ALA A 227 15.73 -0.69 17.17
C ALA A 227 17.08 -0.06 17.46
N VAL A 228 17.24 0.47 18.65
CA VAL A 228 18.53 1.00 19.15
C VAL A 228 18.83 0.40 20.51
N SER A 229 20.08 -0.04 20.71
CA SER A 229 20.60 -0.53 21.96
C SER A 229 21.88 0.23 22.32
N ALA A 230 21.97 0.73 23.54
CA ALA A 230 23.20 1.28 24.07
C ALA A 230 24.16 0.15 24.46
N TYR A 231 25.47 0.36 24.36
CA TYR A 231 26.46 -0.62 24.83
C TYR A 231 27.57 0.01 25.66
N VAL A 232 28.16 -0.84 26.50
CA VAL A 232 29.44 -0.58 27.19
C VAL A 232 30.34 -1.81 27.07
N LYS A 233 31.65 -1.58 26.97
CA LYS A 233 32.67 -2.63 27.04
C LYS A 233 33.26 -2.66 28.45
N SER A 234 33.24 -3.83 29.09
CA SER A 234 33.78 -4.02 30.46
C SER A 234 34.33 -5.44 30.58
N SER A 235 35.55 -5.56 31.10
CA SER A 235 36.20 -6.86 31.35
C SER A 235 36.17 -7.79 30.13
N GLY A 236 36.50 -7.26 28.93
CA GLY A 236 36.51 -8.04 27.68
C GLY A 236 35.14 -8.39 27.10
N LYS A 237 34.03 -8.00 27.75
CA LYS A 237 32.66 -8.24 27.29
C LYS A 237 32.02 -6.96 26.77
N THR A 238 31.12 -7.08 25.80
CA THR A 238 30.22 -6.00 25.41
C THR A 238 28.83 -6.27 26.00
N LEU A 239 28.36 -5.36 26.82
CA LEU A 239 27.07 -5.43 27.50
C LEU A 239 26.11 -4.47 26.81
N TYR A 240 24.93 -4.95 26.46
CA TYR A 240 23.92 -4.21 25.71
C TYR A 240 22.69 -3.92 26.58
N SER A 241 22.10 -2.73 26.37
CA SER A 241 20.79 -2.44 26.92
C SER A 241 19.72 -3.26 26.20
N GLU A 242 18.53 -3.31 26.79
CA GLU A 242 17.32 -3.67 26.01
C GLU A 242 17.18 -2.76 24.80
N LYS A 243 16.61 -3.33 23.71
CA LYS A 243 16.33 -2.58 22.49
C LYS A 243 15.12 -1.67 22.67
N THR A 244 15.27 -0.39 22.33
CA THR A 244 14.12 0.51 22.14
C THR A 244 13.73 0.47 20.67
N VAL A 245 12.44 0.26 20.38
CA VAL A 245 11.91 0.01 19.03
C VAL A 245 11.09 1.19 18.55
N ILE A 246 11.16 1.48 17.23
CA ILE A 246 10.33 2.46 16.54
C ILE A 246 9.86 1.92 15.19
N SER A 247 8.65 2.28 14.78
CA SER A 247 8.18 2.13 13.41
C SER A 247 8.31 3.46 12.67
N ALA A 248 8.87 3.43 11.47
CA ALA A 248 9.05 4.59 10.60
C ALA A 248 8.84 4.18 9.14
N ALA A 249 8.65 5.16 8.25
CA ALA A 249 8.55 4.89 6.82
C ALA A 249 9.31 5.94 6.01
N THR A 250 9.58 5.61 4.76
CA THR A 250 10.10 6.55 3.77
C THR A 250 8.96 7.28 3.04
N LYS A 251 9.25 8.45 2.47
CA LYS A 251 8.32 9.15 1.59
C LYS A 251 7.98 8.29 0.37
N PRO A 252 6.75 8.36 -0.14
CA PRO A 252 6.41 7.73 -1.41
C PRO A 252 7.17 8.38 -2.57
N ALA A 253 7.38 7.61 -3.62
CA ALA A 253 7.99 8.10 -4.85
C ALA A 253 7.14 9.19 -5.51
N LYS A 254 7.78 10.00 -6.36
CA LYS A 254 7.11 11.00 -7.20
C LYS A 254 6.08 10.34 -8.10
N VAL A 255 4.91 10.97 -8.25
CA VAL A 255 3.88 10.53 -9.18
C VAL A 255 4.39 10.65 -10.62
N SER A 256 4.08 9.68 -11.47
CA SER A 256 4.44 9.67 -12.89
C SER A 256 3.23 9.39 -13.77
N GLY A 257 3.33 9.71 -15.08
CA GLY A 257 2.29 9.39 -16.05
C GLY A 257 0.99 10.17 -15.86
N ILE A 258 1.04 11.39 -15.29
CA ILE A 258 -0.16 12.23 -15.16
C ILE A 258 -0.70 12.55 -16.56
N SER A 259 -1.94 12.13 -16.81
CA SER A 259 -2.66 12.29 -18.06
C SER A 259 -4.16 12.36 -17.78
N PHE A 260 -4.98 12.11 -18.79
CA PHE A 260 -6.44 12.05 -18.61
C PHE A 260 -7.02 10.78 -19.25
N SER A 261 -8.09 10.27 -18.70
CA SER A 261 -8.92 9.22 -19.30
C SER A 261 -10.00 9.83 -20.20
N SER A 262 -10.53 10.98 -19.79
CA SER A 262 -11.48 11.76 -20.57
C SER A 262 -11.36 13.25 -20.22
N ARG A 263 -11.77 14.11 -21.16
CA ARG A 263 -11.86 15.55 -20.94
C ARG A 263 -13.10 16.12 -21.62
N ALA A 264 -13.70 17.12 -21.02
CA ALA A 264 -14.88 17.80 -21.48
C ALA A 264 -14.69 19.32 -21.36
N GLU A 265 -15.73 20.09 -21.66
CA GLU A 265 -15.72 21.56 -21.52
C GLU A 265 -15.45 22.01 -20.07
N LYS A 266 -16.07 21.33 -19.09
CA LYS A 266 -16.06 21.76 -17.68
C LYS A 266 -15.38 20.78 -16.75
N SER A 267 -14.76 19.72 -17.27
CA SER A 267 -14.14 18.67 -16.45
C SER A 267 -12.99 17.98 -17.17
N ILE A 268 -12.05 17.45 -16.35
CA ILE A 268 -10.97 16.57 -16.78
C ILE A 268 -10.91 15.41 -15.78
N ALA A 269 -11.05 14.19 -16.28
CA ALA A 269 -10.80 12.97 -15.52
C ALA A 269 -9.31 12.64 -15.58
N LEU A 270 -8.57 13.11 -14.57
CA LEU A 270 -7.13 12.86 -14.41
C LEU A 270 -6.87 11.39 -14.08
N LYS A 271 -5.76 10.87 -14.54
CA LYS A 271 -5.20 9.57 -14.16
C LYS A 271 -3.68 9.65 -14.13
N TRP A 272 -3.07 8.74 -13.36
CA TRP A 272 -1.60 8.62 -13.23
C TRP A 272 -1.22 7.19 -12.87
N ASN A 273 0.08 6.91 -12.82
CA ASN A 273 0.59 5.60 -12.42
C ASN A 273 0.49 5.42 -10.91
N THR A 274 0.11 4.22 -10.48
CA THR A 274 0.07 3.87 -9.05
C THR A 274 1.46 3.99 -8.44
N VAL A 275 1.56 4.67 -7.28
CA VAL A 275 2.78 4.78 -6.49
C VAL A 275 2.75 3.72 -5.39
N LYS A 276 3.73 2.82 -5.41
CA LYS A 276 3.86 1.76 -4.41
C LYS A 276 3.97 2.34 -3.00
N GLY A 277 3.20 1.79 -2.08
CA GLY A 277 3.20 2.18 -0.67
C GLY A 277 2.57 3.53 -0.35
N ALA A 278 2.02 4.25 -1.32
CA ALA A 278 1.23 5.44 -1.06
C ALA A 278 -0.11 5.08 -0.39
N THR A 279 -0.50 5.86 0.61
CA THR A 279 -1.84 5.77 1.22
C THR A 279 -2.88 6.47 0.33
N GLY A 280 -2.45 7.49 -0.42
CA GLY A 280 -3.31 8.24 -1.33
C GLY A 280 -2.56 9.35 -2.04
N TYR A 281 -3.34 10.21 -2.69
CA TYR A 281 -2.85 11.31 -3.52
C TYR A 281 -3.61 12.59 -3.18
N LYS A 282 -2.91 13.72 -3.17
CA LYS A 282 -3.48 15.06 -3.10
C LYS A 282 -3.39 15.71 -4.47
N VAL A 283 -4.48 16.31 -4.91
CA VAL A 283 -4.60 16.94 -6.22
C VAL A 283 -4.82 18.43 -6.05
N TYR A 284 -4.07 19.20 -6.84
CA TYR A 284 -4.11 20.65 -6.82
C TYR A 284 -4.18 21.19 -8.26
N ARG A 285 -4.63 22.44 -8.39
CA ARG A 285 -4.65 23.18 -9.64
C ARG A 285 -3.91 24.51 -9.48
N LEU A 286 -3.02 24.82 -10.40
CA LEU A 286 -2.34 26.12 -10.46
C LEU A 286 -3.37 27.23 -10.71
N VAL A 287 -3.33 28.27 -9.88
CA VAL A 287 -4.20 29.46 -9.98
C VAL A 287 -3.42 30.70 -10.44
N SER A 288 -2.21 30.90 -9.93
CA SER A 288 -1.26 31.95 -10.31
C SER A 288 0.15 31.43 -10.06
N LYS A 289 1.19 32.23 -10.35
CA LYS A 289 2.58 31.82 -10.16
C LYS A 289 2.76 31.14 -8.78
N ASP A 290 3.17 29.88 -8.80
CA ASP A 290 3.45 29.00 -7.64
C ASP A 290 2.30 28.81 -6.62
N ASN A 291 1.13 29.39 -6.89
CA ASN A 291 -0.05 29.25 -6.05
C ASN A 291 -0.96 28.13 -6.57
N TYR A 292 -1.06 27.04 -5.82
CA TYR A 292 -1.85 25.86 -6.12
C TYR A 292 -3.06 25.74 -5.20
N LYS A 293 -4.25 25.83 -5.79
CA LYS A 293 -5.51 25.53 -5.07
C LYS A 293 -5.66 24.03 -4.88
N TYR A 294 -5.86 23.59 -3.65
CA TYR A 294 -6.22 22.21 -3.34
C TYR A 294 -7.61 21.86 -3.89
N LEU A 295 -7.72 20.74 -4.59
CA LEU A 295 -8.97 20.25 -5.18
C LEU A 295 -9.56 19.10 -4.37
N GLY A 296 -8.71 18.28 -3.74
CA GLY A 296 -9.14 17.13 -2.97
C GLY A 296 -8.08 16.03 -2.90
N SER A 297 -8.42 14.95 -2.20
CA SER A 297 -7.60 13.73 -2.09
C SER A 297 -8.35 12.50 -2.58
N THR A 298 -7.60 11.47 -2.93
CA THR A 298 -8.12 10.19 -3.41
C THR A 298 -7.17 9.05 -3.04
N SER A 299 -7.69 7.87 -2.77
CA SER A 299 -6.88 6.64 -2.63
C SER A 299 -6.59 5.98 -3.98
N LYS A 300 -7.32 6.33 -5.04
CA LYS A 300 -7.16 5.78 -6.39
C LYS A 300 -6.21 6.64 -7.22
N PRO A 301 -5.47 6.08 -8.20
CA PRO A 301 -4.60 6.86 -9.10
C PRO A 301 -5.41 7.63 -10.18
N ALA A 302 -6.51 8.26 -9.79
CA ALA A 302 -7.41 9.03 -10.64
C ALA A 302 -8.16 10.09 -9.83
N TYR A 303 -8.55 11.20 -10.49
CA TYR A 303 -9.34 12.27 -9.89
C TYR A 303 -10.15 13.03 -10.94
N ASN A 304 -11.41 13.35 -10.65
CA ASN A 304 -12.24 14.16 -11.53
C ASN A 304 -12.16 15.63 -11.12
N ALA A 305 -11.47 16.43 -11.91
CA ALA A 305 -11.43 17.89 -11.76
C ALA A 305 -12.64 18.50 -12.49
N ASN A 306 -13.57 19.09 -11.75
CA ASN A 306 -14.82 19.68 -12.23
C ASN A 306 -14.80 21.22 -12.07
N GLY A 307 -15.84 21.89 -12.61
CA GLY A 307 -15.98 23.34 -12.50
C GLY A 307 -14.94 24.13 -13.29
N LEU A 308 -14.43 23.54 -14.36
CA LEU A 308 -13.43 24.13 -15.24
C LEU A 308 -14.09 25.00 -16.33
N THR A 309 -13.30 25.84 -16.97
CA THR A 309 -13.69 26.66 -18.13
C THR A 309 -13.25 25.96 -19.41
N GLY A 310 -14.10 25.96 -20.43
CA GLY A 310 -13.80 25.34 -21.73
C GLY A 310 -12.68 26.03 -22.49
N SER A 311 -11.94 25.26 -23.27
CA SER A 311 -10.77 25.72 -24.05
C SER A 311 -9.69 26.39 -23.24
N THR A 312 -9.55 26.01 -21.98
CA THR A 312 -8.58 26.56 -21.04
C THR A 312 -7.59 25.47 -20.64
N ALA A 313 -6.31 25.82 -20.68
CA ALA A 313 -5.24 24.96 -20.19
C ALA A 313 -5.07 25.13 -18.69
N TYR A 314 -5.03 24.02 -17.99
CA TYR A 314 -4.82 23.93 -16.54
C TYR A 314 -3.56 23.14 -16.24
N THR A 315 -2.76 23.63 -15.31
CA THR A 315 -1.67 22.87 -14.73
C THR A 315 -2.16 22.24 -13.44
N PHE A 316 -2.17 20.92 -13.41
CA PHE A 316 -2.48 20.13 -12.23
C PHE A 316 -1.19 19.67 -11.57
N LYS A 317 -1.19 19.64 -10.24
CA LYS A 317 -0.16 19.05 -9.40
C LYS A 317 -0.77 17.87 -8.66
N VAL A 318 -0.09 16.73 -8.69
CA VAL A 318 -0.47 15.52 -7.95
C VAL A 318 0.70 15.11 -7.09
N VAL A 319 0.42 14.82 -5.82
CA VAL A 319 1.41 14.43 -4.83
C VAL A 319 0.95 13.17 -4.12
N ALA A 320 1.77 12.13 -4.13
CA ALA A 320 1.51 10.94 -3.34
C ALA A 320 1.83 11.20 -1.87
N TYR A 321 1.08 10.65 -0.94
CA TYR A 321 1.37 10.70 0.49
C TYR A 321 1.24 9.34 1.15
N LYS A 322 1.99 9.16 2.25
CA LYS A 322 1.93 7.99 3.12
C LYS A 322 1.62 8.40 4.55
N LYS A 323 0.66 7.74 5.20
CA LYS A 323 0.34 7.92 6.62
C LYS A 323 1.10 6.90 7.47
N VAL A 324 1.72 7.38 8.53
CA VAL A 324 2.40 6.55 9.55
C VAL A 324 1.93 7.05 10.92
N GLY A 325 0.98 6.34 11.51
CA GLY A 325 0.25 6.87 12.68
C GLY A 325 -0.46 8.18 12.32
N SER A 326 -0.22 9.23 13.12
CA SER A 326 -0.73 10.58 12.88
C SER A 326 0.11 11.39 11.87
N LYS A 327 1.35 10.97 11.55
CA LYS A 327 2.25 11.67 10.65
C LYS A 327 1.91 11.37 9.19
N GLU A 328 1.98 12.40 8.34
CA GLU A 328 1.84 12.27 6.90
C GLU A 328 3.17 12.60 6.22
N LEU A 329 3.69 11.65 5.47
CA LEU A 329 4.89 11.80 4.65
C LEU A 329 4.47 12.11 3.21
N VAL A 330 4.79 13.31 2.76
CA VAL A 330 4.40 13.82 1.44
C VAL A 330 5.57 13.64 0.47
N GLY A 331 5.29 13.03 -0.69
CA GLY A 331 6.25 12.85 -1.77
C GLY A 331 6.52 14.13 -2.54
N GLU A 332 7.28 14.02 -3.63
CA GLU A 332 7.60 15.16 -4.48
C GLU A 332 6.42 15.57 -5.38
N ASP A 333 6.36 16.85 -5.70
CA ASP A 333 5.39 17.44 -6.62
C ASP A 333 5.58 16.90 -8.05
N ALA A 334 4.49 16.42 -8.66
CA ALA A 334 4.44 16.09 -10.08
C ALA A 334 3.37 16.94 -10.75
N THR A 335 3.67 17.52 -11.90
CA THR A 335 2.77 18.41 -12.60
C THR A 335 2.49 17.97 -14.03
N ALA A 336 1.28 18.29 -14.52
CA ALA A 336 0.92 18.13 -15.93
C ALA A 336 -0.01 19.26 -16.38
N ARG A 337 0.20 19.74 -17.60
CA ARG A 337 -0.65 20.74 -18.24
C ARG A 337 -1.63 20.04 -19.19
N ILE A 338 -2.94 20.25 -18.97
CA ILE A 338 -4.02 19.62 -19.75
C ILE A 338 -5.08 20.67 -20.06
N MET A 339 -5.52 20.72 -21.32
CA MET A 339 -6.53 21.66 -21.80
C MET A 339 -7.91 20.99 -21.83
N THR A 340 -8.95 21.68 -21.37
CA THR A 340 -10.36 21.32 -21.55
C THR A 340 -10.79 21.45 -23.01
N THR A 341 -11.85 20.76 -23.40
CA THR A 341 -12.38 20.87 -24.77
C THR A 341 -13.15 22.18 -24.97
N PRO A 342 -13.30 22.64 -26.23
CA PRO A 342 -14.28 23.65 -26.57
C PRO A 342 -15.70 23.22 -26.21
N SER A 343 -16.61 24.19 -26.12
CA SER A 343 -18.05 23.95 -25.95
C SER A 343 -18.60 23.11 -27.11
N ALA A 344 -19.69 22.42 -26.84
CA ALA A 344 -20.37 21.61 -27.86
C ALA A 344 -20.89 22.48 -29.02
N VAL A 345 -20.86 21.92 -30.25
CA VAL A 345 -21.50 22.51 -31.41
C VAL A 345 -23.01 22.42 -31.23
N LYS A 346 -23.69 23.57 -31.20
CA LYS A 346 -25.15 23.66 -31.05
C LYS A 346 -25.87 23.98 -32.38
N ASN A 347 -27.16 23.65 -32.48
CA ASN A 347 -28.03 23.97 -33.61
C ASN A 347 -27.50 23.46 -34.98
N LEU A 348 -26.76 22.32 -34.97
CA LEU A 348 -26.30 21.68 -36.20
C LEU A 348 -27.50 21.12 -36.96
N LYS A 349 -27.72 21.63 -38.17
CA LYS A 349 -28.83 21.21 -39.03
C LYS A 349 -28.46 21.24 -40.52
N ILE A 350 -29.19 20.48 -41.32
CA ILE A 350 -29.14 20.58 -42.78
C ILE A 350 -29.95 21.80 -43.22
N SER A 351 -29.30 22.80 -43.81
CA SER A 351 -29.93 24.04 -44.24
C SER A 351 -30.32 24.04 -45.74
N ALA A 352 -29.58 23.28 -46.56
CA ALA A 352 -29.88 23.09 -47.97
C ALA A 352 -29.36 21.76 -48.48
N ARG A 353 -29.91 21.30 -49.59
CA ARG A 353 -29.53 20.06 -50.25
C ARG A 353 -29.77 20.10 -51.75
N SER A 354 -28.93 19.39 -52.50
CA SER A 354 -29.14 19.14 -53.94
C SER A 354 -28.99 17.61 -54.19
N ASN A 355 -28.99 17.19 -55.45
CA ASN A 355 -28.69 15.83 -55.82
C ASN A 355 -27.21 15.46 -55.69
N ALA A 356 -26.31 16.41 -55.45
CA ALA A 356 -24.88 16.21 -55.34
C ALA A 356 -24.23 16.94 -54.15
N SER A 357 -25.02 17.58 -53.28
CA SER A 357 -24.49 18.32 -52.13
C SER A 357 -25.46 18.36 -50.95
N ILE A 358 -24.89 18.54 -49.75
CA ILE A 358 -25.59 18.79 -48.50
C ILE A 358 -24.91 19.99 -47.84
N THR A 359 -25.70 21.03 -47.50
CA THR A 359 -25.25 22.21 -46.74
C THR A 359 -25.63 22.05 -45.27
N MET A 360 -24.65 22.16 -44.42
CA MET A 360 -24.83 22.14 -42.96
C MET A 360 -24.62 23.54 -42.40
N LYS A 361 -25.37 23.88 -41.36
CA LYS A 361 -25.23 25.15 -40.60
C LYS A 361 -25.32 24.85 -39.11
N TRP A 362 -24.55 25.57 -38.28
CA TRP A 362 -24.53 25.47 -36.84
C TRP A 362 -24.30 26.83 -36.17
N SER A 363 -24.42 26.88 -34.83
CA SER A 363 -24.13 28.10 -34.07
C SER A 363 -22.64 28.27 -33.83
N LYS A 364 -22.14 29.49 -33.78
CA LYS A 364 -20.76 29.85 -33.45
C LYS A 364 -20.39 29.33 -32.06
N VAL A 365 -19.22 28.72 -31.92
CA VAL A 365 -18.61 28.33 -30.65
C VAL A 365 -17.52 29.34 -30.31
N ASN A 366 -17.77 30.18 -29.29
CA ASN A 366 -16.92 31.35 -29.01
C ASN A 366 -15.51 30.98 -28.55
N ASN A 367 -15.36 29.88 -27.80
CA ASN A 367 -14.09 29.43 -27.26
C ASN A 367 -13.34 28.42 -28.17
N ALA A 368 -13.77 28.28 -29.43
CA ALA A 368 -13.09 27.48 -30.45
C ALA A 368 -12.20 28.34 -31.36
N ASP A 369 -11.22 27.74 -32.01
CA ASP A 369 -10.46 28.34 -33.10
C ASP A 369 -11.09 28.02 -34.46
N GLY A 370 -11.85 26.93 -34.55
CA GLY A 370 -12.52 26.52 -35.77
C GLY A 370 -13.27 25.20 -35.60
N TYR A 371 -13.54 24.54 -36.74
CA TYR A 371 -14.33 23.31 -36.77
C TYR A 371 -13.67 22.28 -37.67
N ILE A 372 -13.90 20.99 -37.33
CA ILE A 372 -13.55 19.86 -38.19
C ILE A 372 -14.84 19.12 -38.54
N VAL A 373 -15.03 18.88 -39.82
CA VAL A 373 -16.18 18.14 -40.34
C VAL A 373 -15.74 16.74 -40.72
N TYR A 374 -16.41 15.77 -40.15
CA TYR A 374 -16.24 14.34 -40.47
C TYR A 374 -17.49 13.84 -41.22
N ARG A 375 -17.29 12.97 -42.21
CA ARG A 375 -18.32 12.18 -42.87
C ARG A 375 -18.13 10.70 -42.57
N TYR A 376 -19.19 9.99 -42.29
CA TYR A 376 -19.14 8.58 -41.99
C TYR A 376 -19.22 7.75 -43.26
N SER A 377 -18.36 6.71 -43.36
CA SER A 377 -18.45 5.61 -44.31
C SER A 377 -18.59 4.33 -43.48
N GLY A 378 -19.82 3.76 -43.43
CA GLY A 378 -20.17 2.78 -42.40
C GLY A 378 -19.95 3.38 -41.00
N ASN A 379 -19.19 2.68 -40.15
CA ASN A 379 -18.86 3.14 -38.79
C ASN A 379 -17.58 4.00 -38.73
N ARG A 380 -16.87 4.20 -39.84
CA ARG A 380 -15.62 4.96 -39.88
C ARG A 380 -15.88 6.43 -40.15
N ALA A 381 -15.40 7.29 -39.25
CA ALA A 381 -15.39 8.75 -39.43
C ALA A 381 -14.19 9.17 -40.28
N VAL A 382 -14.44 9.83 -41.41
CA VAL A 382 -13.41 10.38 -42.28
C VAL A 382 -13.44 11.90 -42.20
N LYS A 383 -12.31 12.51 -41.88
CA LYS A 383 -12.17 13.97 -41.88
C LYS A 383 -12.23 14.49 -43.32
N ILE A 384 -13.23 15.35 -43.60
CA ILE A 384 -13.43 15.90 -44.94
C ILE A 384 -13.11 17.39 -45.05
N LYS A 385 -13.08 18.10 -43.91
CA LYS A 385 -12.72 19.54 -43.90
C LYS A 385 -12.25 19.97 -42.51
N THR A 386 -11.20 20.80 -42.49
CA THR A 386 -10.85 21.66 -41.36
C THR A 386 -11.21 23.11 -41.73
N ILE A 387 -11.95 23.78 -40.87
CA ILE A 387 -12.39 25.16 -40.99
C ILE A 387 -11.65 25.95 -39.92
N THR A 388 -10.73 26.84 -40.34
CA THR A 388 -9.81 27.55 -39.43
C THR A 388 -10.39 28.83 -38.84
N SER A 389 -11.64 29.11 -39.07
CA SER A 389 -12.36 30.27 -38.52
C SER A 389 -13.58 29.84 -37.71
N LYS A 390 -13.67 30.27 -36.45
CA LYS A 390 -14.84 30.05 -35.59
C LYS A 390 -16.10 30.78 -36.08
N SER A 391 -15.94 31.80 -36.93
CA SER A 391 -17.08 32.56 -37.51
C SER A 391 -17.69 31.86 -38.71
N LYS A 392 -16.97 30.92 -39.36
CA LYS A 392 -17.48 30.19 -40.51
C LYS A 392 -18.33 28.97 -40.05
N VAL A 393 -19.62 29.21 -39.92
CA VAL A 393 -20.60 28.26 -39.34
C VAL A 393 -21.46 27.54 -40.38
N VAL A 394 -20.98 27.48 -41.61
CA VAL A 394 -21.63 26.82 -42.76
C VAL A 394 -20.59 25.98 -43.50
N PHE A 395 -20.99 24.79 -43.92
CA PHE A 395 -20.16 23.92 -44.78
C PHE A 395 -21.02 23.21 -45.81
N VAL A 396 -20.53 23.19 -47.05
CA VAL A 396 -21.16 22.45 -48.17
C VAL A 396 -20.33 21.22 -48.46
N SER A 397 -20.91 20.03 -48.20
CA SER A 397 -20.37 18.75 -48.64
C SER A 397 -20.87 18.48 -50.08
N SER A 398 -19.96 18.48 -51.04
CA SER A 398 -20.24 18.30 -52.49
C SER A 398 -19.77 16.97 -53.02
N LYS A 399 -20.01 16.68 -54.32
CA LYS A 399 -19.64 15.44 -55.03
C LYS A 399 -20.27 14.19 -54.36
N LEU A 400 -21.53 14.35 -53.90
CA LEU A 400 -22.28 13.28 -53.27
C LEU A 400 -23.10 12.52 -54.30
N SER A 401 -23.46 11.26 -54.03
CA SER A 401 -24.38 10.47 -54.83
C SER A 401 -25.81 10.91 -54.55
N ALA A 402 -26.62 11.02 -55.62
CA ALA A 402 -28.01 11.37 -55.51
C ALA A 402 -28.83 10.29 -54.76
N GLY A 403 -29.83 10.72 -53.99
CA GLY A 403 -30.75 9.85 -53.26
C GLY A 403 -30.06 9.00 -52.19
N THR A 404 -29.00 9.53 -51.57
CA THR A 404 -28.17 8.82 -50.59
C THR A 404 -28.16 9.56 -49.25
N THR A 405 -28.24 8.80 -48.14
CA THR A 405 -28.11 9.36 -46.79
C THR A 405 -26.65 9.42 -46.41
N TYR A 406 -26.23 10.53 -45.85
CA TYR A 406 -24.89 10.77 -45.30
C TYR A 406 -24.98 11.20 -43.85
N LYS A 407 -24.17 10.58 -42.98
CA LYS A 407 -24.00 10.96 -41.58
C LYS A 407 -22.75 11.80 -41.42
N TYR A 408 -22.88 12.91 -40.71
CA TYR A 408 -21.79 13.85 -40.42
C TYR A 408 -21.64 14.02 -38.94
N ARG A 409 -20.39 14.34 -38.51
CA ARG A 409 -20.08 14.86 -37.19
C ARG A 409 -19.32 16.16 -37.37
N VAL A 410 -19.72 17.21 -36.68
CA VAL A 410 -19.01 18.50 -36.63
C VAL A 410 -18.49 18.66 -35.21
N VAL A 411 -17.19 18.85 -35.09
CA VAL A 411 -16.50 19.14 -33.83
C VAL A 411 -15.97 20.56 -33.84
N ALA A 412 -16.03 21.25 -32.71
CA ALA A 412 -15.26 22.47 -32.48
C ALA A 412 -13.88 22.06 -31.95
N TYR A 413 -12.84 22.77 -32.34
CA TYR A 413 -11.49 22.52 -31.86
C TYR A 413 -10.81 23.79 -31.33
N LYS A 414 -9.86 23.60 -30.41
CA LYS A 414 -8.91 24.57 -29.89
C LYS A 414 -7.48 24.10 -30.14
N LYS A 415 -6.57 24.99 -30.50
CA LYS A 415 -5.16 24.67 -30.60
C LYS A 415 -4.49 24.76 -29.22
N ASP A 416 -3.63 23.80 -28.90
CA ASP A 416 -2.77 23.76 -27.72
C ASP A 416 -1.34 23.51 -28.18
N GLY A 417 -0.63 24.56 -28.52
CA GLY A 417 0.62 24.47 -29.27
C GLY A 417 0.39 23.81 -30.64
N LYS A 418 1.10 22.74 -30.92
CA LYS A 418 0.95 21.94 -32.16
C LYS A 418 -0.25 20.97 -32.09
N ALA A 419 -0.79 20.68 -30.89
CA ALA A 419 -1.90 19.76 -30.70
C ALA A 419 -3.26 20.40 -30.97
N ILE A 420 -4.23 19.59 -31.39
CA ILE A 420 -5.61 19.97 -31.58
C ILE A 420 -6.47 19.28 -30.53
N VAL A 421 -7.21 20.07 -29.76
CA VAL A 421 -8.15 19.62 -28.74
C VAL A 421 -9.56 19.73 -29.30
N GLU A 422 -10.20 18.60 -29.59
CA GLU A 422 -11.56 18.51 -30.13
C GLU A 422 -12.58 18.24 -29.00
N ASN A 423 -13.80 18.75 -29.13
CA ASN A 423 -14.94 18.28 -28.33
C ASN A 423 -15.50 16.97 -28.88
N ALA A 424 -16.51 16.40 -28.21
CA ALA A 424 -17.16 15.14 -28.64
C ALA A 424 -17.84 15.25 -30.00
N GLY A 425 -18.15 16.48 -30.43
CA GLY A 425 -18.85 16.77 -31.68
C GLY A 425 -20.35 16.53 -31.63
N THR A 426 -21.04 17.07 -32.61
CA THR A 426 -22.50 16.94 -32.81
C THR A 426 -22.78 16.26 -34.14
N TYR A 427 -23.77 15.43 -34.17
CA TYR A 427 -24.10 14.61 -35.34
C TYR A 427 -25.31 15.15 -36.08
N VAL A 428 -25.30 14.99 -37.40
CA VAL A 428 -26.47 15.23 -38.26
C VAL A 428 -26.48 14.25 -39.43
N SER A 429 -27.63 13.80 -39.85
CA SER A 429 -27.82 13.02 -41.08
C SER A 429 -28.55 13.85 -42.13
N GLY A 430 -28.07 13.80 -43.34
CA GLY A 430 -28.65 14.48 -44.48
C GLY A 430 -28.87 13.52 -45.66
N PHE A 431 -29.96 13.69 -46.33
CA PHE A 431 -30.31 12.95 -47.53
C PHE A 431 -30.17 13.85 -48.77
N THR A 432 -29.42 13.42 -49.80
CA THR A 432 -29.34 14.13 -51.07
C THR A 432 -30.62 13.94 -51.89
N LEU A 433 -31.02 14.93 -52.66
CA LEU A 433 -32.17 14.82 -53.53
C LEU A 433 -31.96 13.74 -54.61
N PRO A 434 -33.02 13.13 -55.15
CA PRO A 434 -32.89 12.26 -56.32
C PRO A 434 -32.32 13.05 -57.52
N ALA A 435 -31.70 12.33 -58.46
CA ALA A 435 -31.22 12.95 -59.69
C ALA A 435 -32.39 13.52 -60.51
N THR A 436 -32.12 14.62 -61.20
CA THR A 436 -33.09 15.21 -62.10
C THR A 436 -33.30 14.28 -63.31
N PRO A 437 -34.55 13.89 -63.65
CA PRO A 437 -34.81 13.04 -64.80
C PRO A 437 -34.40 13.73 -66.13
N VAL A 438 -33.76 12.97 -67.02
CA VAL A 438 -33.50 13.40 -68.40
C VAL A 438 -34.65 12.92 -69.23
N VAL A 439 -35.43 13.84 -69.80
CA VAL A 439 -36.75 13.57 -70.42
C VAL A 439 -36.67 13.70 -71.90
N SER A 440 -37.31 12.77 -72.59
CA SER A 440 -37.72 12.85 -74.02
C SER A 440 -39.26 12.82 -74.12
N ALA A 441 -39.81 13.31 -75.27
CA ALA A 441 -41.23 13.29 -75.48
C ALA A 441 -41.55 13.09 -76.98
N LYS A 442 -42.58 12.26 -77.26
CA LYS A 442 -42.97 11.94 -78.62
C LYS A 442 -44.46 12.17 -78.77
N ALA A 443 -44.86 12.89 -79.85
CA ALA A 443 -46.28 13.09 -80.21
C ALA A 443 -46.88 11.85 -80.76
N GLY A 444 -48.20 11.64 -80.47
CA GLY A 444 -49.05 10.63 -81.04
C GLY A 444 -50.43 11.17 -81.31
N VAL A 445 -51.33 10.36 -81.94
CA VAL A 445 -52.68 10.76 -82.24
C VAL A 445 -53.49 10.96 -80.94
N LYS A 446 -53.89 12.21 -80.68
CA LYS A 446 -54.60 12.66 -79.48
C LYS A 446 -53.86 12.29 -78.16
N GLN A 447 -52.50 12.09 -78.20
CA GLN A 447 -51.68 11.70 -77.03
C GLN A 447 -50.23 12.21 -77.11
N ALA A 448 -49.58 12.15 -76.00
CA ALA A 448 -48.13 12.41 -75.89
C ALA A 448 -47.51 11.34 -74.98
N LYS A 449 -46.40 10.67 -75.44
CA LYS A 449 -45.58 9.76 -74.65
C LYS A 449 -44.38 10.53 -74.14
N ILE A 450 -44.29 10.63 -72.85
CA ILE A 450 -43.13 11.24 -72.10
C ILE A 450 -42.34 10.08 -71.58
N ALA A 451 -41.05 10.05 -71.87
CA ALA A 451 -40.12 9.00 -71.35
C ALA A 451 -38.89 9.64 -70.74
N TRP A 452 -38.26 8.95 -69.80
CA TRP A 452 -37.05 9.41 -69.11
C TRP A 452 -36.16 8.26 -68.74
N LYS A 453 -34.86 8.53 -68.52
CA LYS A 453 -33.95 7.56 -67.93
C LYS A 453 -34.22 7.47 -66.42
N ARG A 454 -34.08 6.27 -65.84
CA ARG A 454 -34.22 6.04 -64.39
C ARG A 454 -33.33 6.99 -63.64
N ALA A 455 -33.91 7.85 -62.81
CA ALA A 455 -33.16 8.81 -62.00
C ALA A 455 -32.56 8.12 -60.77
N LYS A 456 -31.26 8.29 -60.53
CA LYS A 456 -30.58 7.74 -59.35
C LYS A 456 -31.23 8.24 -58.07
N GLY A 457 -31.55 7.33 -57.15
CA GLY A 457 -32.19 7.63 -55.90
C GLY A 457 -33.68 7.95 -55.94
N ALA A 458 -34.36 7.76 -57.09
CA ALA A 458 -35.80 7.94 -57.18
C ALA A 458 -36.56 6.69 -56.67
N THR A 459 -37.67 6.90 -55.97
CA THR A 459 -38.69 5.90 -55.65
C THR A 459 -39.94 6.07 -56.54
N GLY A 460 -40.02 7.21 -57.26
CA GLY A 460 -41.12 7.49 -58.18
C GLY A 460 -40.94 8.81 -58.91
N TYR A 461 -41.93 9.17 -59.72
CA TYR A 461 -41.93 10.36 -60.59
C TYR A 461 -43.25 11.08 -60.52
N ILE A 462 -43.21 12.38 -60.74
CA ILE A 462 -44.43 13.19 -60.98
C ILE A 462 -44.22 13.87 -62.33
N VAL A 463 -45.20 13.66 -63.22
CA VAL A 463 -45.29 14.25 -64.55
C VAL A 463 -46.23 15.47 -64.49
N TYR A 464 -45.71 16.58 -64.99
CA TYR A 464 -46.45 17.84 -65.02
C TYR A 464 -46.67 18.27 -66.45
N MET A 465 -47.79 18.92 -66.69
CA MET A 465 -48.18 19.44 -68.00
C MET A 465 -48.67 20.88 -67.88
N SER A 466 -48.37 21.65 -68.90
CA SER A 466 -48.93 23.00 -69.12
C SER A 466 -49.25 23.21 -70.60
N THR A 467 -50.15 24.13 -70.91
CA THR A 467 -50.42 24.61 -72.27
C THR A 467 -49.58 25.78 -72.69
N SER A 468 -48.83 26.39 -71.77
CA SER A 468 -47.88 27.45 -71.99
C SER A 468 -46.48 27.09 -71.44
N LYS A 469 -45.37 27.47 -72.15
CA LYS A 469 -44.03 27.22 -71.76
C LYS A 469 -43.67 27.83 -70.42
N ARG A 470 -44.16 29.02 -70.11
CA ARG A 470 -43.92 29.78 -68.86
C ARG A 470 -45.15 29.72 -67.91
N GLY A 471 -46.20 29.00 -68.29
CA GLY A 471 -47.41 28.89 -67.49
C GLY A 471 -47.34 27.97 -66.31
N THR A 472 -48.42 27.84 -65.57
CA THR A 472 -48.55 26.96 -64.43
C THR A 472 -48.58 25.51 -64.89
N TYR A 473 -47.70 24.69 -64.37
CA TYR A 473 -47.64 23.23 -64.60
C TYR A 473 -48.47 22.46 -63.57
N LYS A 474 -49.51 21.75 -63.98
CA LYS A 474 -50.29 20.88 -63.11
C LYS A 474 -49.76 19.47 -63.17
N ALA A 475 -49.76 18.75 -62.03
CA ALA A 475 -49.39 17.35 -61.98
C ALA A 475 -50.52 16.51 -62.72
N VAL A 476 -50.10 15.74 -63.71
CA VAL A 476 -51.00 14.87 -64.49
C VAL A 476 -50.81 13.38 -64.20
N ALA A 477 -49.69 13.02 -63.54
CA ALA A 477 -49.51 11.67 -63.06
C ALA A 477 -48.51 11.65 -61.90
N THR A 478 -48.71 10.79 -60.89
CA THR A 478 -47.80 10.41 -59.87
C THR A 478 -47.48 8.93 -59.95
N ILE A 479 -46.26 8.58 -60.32
CA ILE A 479 -45.80 7.21 -60.53
C ILE A 479 -44.99 6.79 -59.34
N ARG A 480 -45.49 5.85 -58.54
CA ARG A 480 -44.87 5.41 -57.28
C ARG A 480 -43.89 4.23 -57.43
N LYS A 481 -43.52 3.88 -58.68
CA LYS A 481 -42.59 2.80 -59.02
C LYS A 481 -41.39 3.36 -59.78
N ALA A 482 -40.17 3.24 -59.17
CA ALA A 482 -38.94 3.78 -59.75
C ALA A 482 -38.56 3.20 -61.11
N GLY A 483 -38.99 1.97 -61.39
CA GLY A 483 -38.72 1.30 -62.66
C GLY A 483 -39.65 1.76 -63.80
N THR A 484 -40.76 2.44 -63.55
CA THR A 484 -41.62 2.98 -64.57
C THR A 484 -41.06 4.30 -65.07
N THR A 485 -40.55 4.30 -66.28
CA THR A 485 -39.75 5.40 -66.87
C THR A 485 -40.45 6.04 -68.06
N SER A 486 -41.78 5.82 -68.24
CA SER A 486 -42.60 6.52 -69.23
C SER A 486 -44.02 6.71 -68.75
N TYR A 487 -44.67 7.67 -69.34
CA TYR A 487 -46.09 7.97 -69.13
C TYR A 487 -46.70 8.48 -70.43
N THR A 488 -47.89 7.98 -70.78
CA THR A 488 -48.65 8.43 -71.94
C THR A 488 -49.85 9.23 -71.46
N LYS A 489 -49.91 10.52 -71.78
CA LYS A 489 -51.05 11.37 -71.55
C LYS A 489 -51.97 11.28 -72.80
N LYS A 490 -53.17 10.69 -72.64
CA LYS A 490 -54.23 10.57 -73.63
C LYS A 490 -55.20 11.75 -73.51
N GLY A 491 -56.10 11.93 -74.50
CA GLY A 491 -57.18 12.90 -74.51
C GLY A 491 -56.69 14.35 -74.79
N LEU A 492 -55.59 14.50 -75.55
CA LEU A 492 -55.08 15.80 -75.95
C LEU A 492 -55.76 16.25 -77.25
N LYS A 493 -55.91 17.57 -77.44
CA LYS A 493 -56.51 18.16 -78.64
C LYS A 493 -55.45 18.19 -79.77
N LYS A 494 -55.91 17.66 -80.99
CA LYS A 494 -55.04 17.64 -82.18
C LYS A 494 -54.64 19.09 -82.57
N GLY A 495 -53.39 19.24 -82.98
CA GLY A 495 -52.81 20.55 -83.37
C GLY A 495 -52.45 21.49 -82.24
N LYS A 496 -52.86 21.18 -80.99
CA LYS A 496 -52.50 21.99 -79.82
C LYS A 496 -51.10 21.67 -79.26
N THR A 497 -50.43 22.71 -78.77
CA THR A 497 -49.13 22.62 -78.13
C THR A 497 -49.25 22.37 -76.63
N TYR A 498 -48.54 21.38 -76.13
CA TYR A 498 -48.42 21.10 -74.69
C TYR A 498 -46.96 21.04 -74.29
N TYR A 499 -46.67 21.41 -73.02
CA TYR A 499 -45.35 21.42 -72.42
C TYR A 499 -45.34 20.45 -71.25
N PHE A 500 -44.30 19.59 -71.18
CA PHE A 500 -44.13 18.59 -70.14
C PHE A 500 -42.82 18.76 -69.43
N LYS A 501 -42.84 18.50 -68.12
CA LYS A 501 -41.63 18.33 -67.28
C LYS A 501 -41.87 17.23 -66.26
N VAL A 502 -40.84 16.57 -65.88
CA VAL A 502 -40.90 15.44 -64.91
C VAL A 502 -39.99 15.77 -63.70
N ARG A 503 -40.47 15.35 -62.56
CA ARG A 503 -39.69 15.48 -61.31
C ARG A 503 -39.60 14.09 -60.66
N ALA A 504 -38.40 13.66 -60.32
CA ALA A 504 -38.21 12.44 -59.50
C ALA A 504 -38.51 12.77 -58.04
N PHE A 505 -39.00 11.82 -57.30
CA PHE A 505 -39.09 11.91 -55.84
C PHE A 505 -38.54 10.65 -55.18
N ASN A 506 -38.08 10.83 -53.91
CA ASN A 506 -37.75 9.76 -52.99
C ASN A 506 -38.61 9.91 -51.74
N LYS A 507 -39.29 8.84 -51.35
CA LYS A 507 -40.03 8.78 -50.09
C LYS A 507 -39.17 8.08 -49.05
N SER A 508 -38.70 8.81 -48.04
CA SER A 508 -37.92 8.29 -46.90
C SER A 508 -38.72 8.56 -45.63
N GLY A 509 -39.31 7.50 -45.08
CA GLY A 509 -40.27 7.61 -43.99
C GLY A 509 -41.50 8.45 -44.40
N LYS A 510 -41.84 9.47 -43.58
CA LYS A 510 -42.94 10.42 -43.85
C LYS A 510 -42.54 11.57 -44.79
N THR A 511 -41.27 11.74 -45.15
CA THR A 511 -40.75 12.88 -45.92
C THR A 511 -40.58 12.52 -47.39
N ILE A 512 -41.07 13.40 -48.31
CA ILE A 512 -40.89 13.28 -49.75
C ILE A 512 -39.86 14.31 -50.22
N TYR A 513 -38.72 13.83 -50.66
CA TYR A 513 -37.62 14.62 -51.25
C TYR A 513 -37.79 14.64 -52.77
N LYS A 514 -37.92 15.83 -53.36
CA LYS A 514 -38.17 16.00 -54.81
C LYS A 514 -36.91 16.55 -55.50
N SER A 515 -36.57 16.00 -56.68
CA SER A 515 -35.50 16.53 -57.53
C SER A 515 -35.84 17.92 -58.07
N SER A 516 -34.91 18.59 -58.73
CA SER A 516 -35.25 19.67 -59.64
C SER A 516 -36.14 19.16 -60.77
N TYR A 517 -36.84 20.06 -61.42
CA TYR A 517 -37.61 19.70 -62.61
C TYR A 517 -36.65 19.38 -63.77
N SER A 518 -37.06 18.42 -64.64
CA SER A 518 -36.41 18.20 -65.92
C SER A 518 -36.48 19.45 -66.82
N THR A 519 -35.72 19.43 -67.88
CA THR A 519 -35.95 20.35 -69.00
C THR A 519 -37.38 20.19 -69.52
N VAL A 520 -37.96 21.31 -69.90
CA VAL A 520 -39.28 21.34 -70.52
C VAL A 520 -39.23 20.75 -71.93
N LYS A 521 -40.17 19.84 -72.23
CA LYS A 521 -40.37 19.29 -73.61
C LYS A 521 -41.63 19.85 -74.20
N LYS A 522 -41.52 20.45 -75.39
CA LYS A 522 -42.64 20.92 -76.18
C LYS A 522 -43.19 19.75 -77.09
N ILE A 523 -44.50 19.58 -77.19
CA ILE A 523 -45.17 18.62 -78.06
C ILE A 523 -46.30 19.35 -78.79
N VAL A 524 -46.36 19.13 -80.10
CA VAL A 524 -47.53 19.45 -80.90
C VAL A 524 -48.27 18.14 -81.22
N VAL A 525 -49.49 17.99 -80.75
CA VAL A 525 -50.24 16.74 -80.82
C VAL A 525 -50.71 16.45 -82.27
N LYS A 526 -50.50 15.21 -82.71
CA LYS A 526 -50.90 14.73 -84.01
C LYS A 526 -52.38 14.41 -84.04
#